data_c8737595effcea2e20e77bdf70c65873
#
_entry.id   c8737595effcea2e20e77bdf70c65873
#
_cell.length_a   1.000
_cell.length_b   1.000
_cell.length_c   1.000
_cell.angle_alpha   90.00
_cell.angle_beta   90.00
_cell.angle_gamma   90.00
#
_symmetry.space_group_name_H-M   'P 1'
#
loop_
_entity.id
_entity.type
_entity.pdbx_description
1 polymer ?
#
loop_
_entity_poly.entity_id
_entity_poly.type
_entity_poly.pdbx_seq_one_letter_code
_entity_poly.pdbx_strand_id
1 'polypeptide(L)' 'MNSDTDNKLLLTVPEVARRLGMGRSFVYQLVRIGEIPSIKLGRARRIPVSALEKFVEAKLGGSTEEV' A
#
# COMPACT_ATOMS: atom_id res chain seq x y z
N MET A 1 9.93 19.53 -2.63
CA MET A 1 9.79 19.07 -2.69
C MET A 1 9.32 18.02 -2.73
N ASN A 2 9.01 17.60 -2.51
CA ASN A 2 8.51 16.59 -2.39
C ASN A 2 7.22 16.40 -2.92
N SER A 3 6.63 17.25 -3.67
CA SER A 3 5.36 17.09 -4.25
C SER A 3 5.38 15.98 -5.27
N ASP A 4 6.52 15.72 -5.85
CA ASP A 4 6.60 14.60 -6.76
C ASP A 4 6.25 13.31 -6.10
N THR A 5 6.70 13.12 -4.88
CA THR A 5 6.42 11.92 -4.16
C THR A 5 4.95 11.78 -3.89
N ASP A 6 4.32 12.87 -3.57
CA ASP A 6 2.92 12.84 -3.25
C ASP A 6 2.05 12.56 -4.44
N ASN A 7 2.56 12.84 -5.64
CA ASN A 7 1.76 12.66 -6.84
C ASN A 7 2.04 11.36 -7.57
N LYS A 8 2.82 10.50 -6.98
CA LYS A 8 3.10 9.23 -7.62
C LYS A 8 1.85 8.38 -7.67
N LEU A 9 1.65 7.74 -8.80
CA LEU A 9 0.54 6.82 -8.97
C LEU A 9 0.88 5.44 -8.46
N LEU A 10 2.17 5.10 -8.47
CA LEU A 10 2.62 3.78 -8.08
C LEU A 10 3.67 3.89 -7.01
N LEU A 11 3.58 3.03 -6.02
CA LEU A 11 4.48 3.07 -4.88
C LEU A 11 5.25 1.77 -4.78
N THR A 12 6.46 1.85 -4.22
CA THR A 12 7.21 0.64 -3.89
C THR A 12 6.73 0.15 -2.53
N VAL A 13 7.11 -1.08 -2.20
CA VAL A 13 6.75 -1.62 -0.89
C VAL A 13 7.33 -0.78 0.24
N PRO A 14 8.61 -0.35 0.17
CA PRO A 14 9.11 0.52 1.24
C PRO A 14 8.32 1.81 1.38
N GLU A 15 7.86 2.37 0.27
CA GLU A 15 7.06 3.59 0.35
C GLU A 15 5.73 3.33 1.01
N VAL A 16 5.10 2.20 0.68
CA VAL A 16 3.84 1.84 1.28
C VAL A 16 4.03 1.63 2.79
N ALA A 17 5.09 0.94 3.16
CA ALA A 17 5.36 0.68 4.56
C ALA A 17 5.51 1.99 5.32
N ARG A 18 6.22 2.94 4.72
CA ARG A 18 6.41 4.22 5.36
C ARG A 18 5.11 4.98 5.51
N ARG A 19 4.27 4.95 4.48
CA ARG A 19 2.99 5.64 4.52
C ARG A 19 2.04 5.02 5.52
N LEU A 20 2.11 3.71 5.67
CA LEU A 20 1.26 3.02 6.63
C LEU A 20 1.84 3.02 8.03
N GLY A 21 3.12 3.38 8.16
CA GLY A 21 3.77 3.33 9.45
C GLY A 21 4.01 1.91 9.92
N MET A 22 4.30 1.01 8.98
CA MET A 22 4.49 -0.39 9.30
C MET A 22 5.81 -0.89 8.77
N GLY A 23 6.21 -2.06 9.23
CA GLY A 23 7.44 -2.66 8.77
C GLY A 23 7.31 -3.17 7.35
N ARG A 24 8.43 -3.21 6.63
CA ARG A 24 8.43 -3.68 5.26
C ARG A 24 8.06 -5.13 5.15
N SER A 25 8.55 -5.95 6.07
CA SER A 25 8.25 -7.37 6.02
C SER A 25 6.76 -7.64 6.08
N PHE A 26 6.10 -6.90 6.93
CA PHE A 26 4.66 -7.05 7.08
C PHE A 26 3.94 -6.64 5.79
N VAL A 27 4.38 -5.53 5.19
CA VAL A 27 3.75 -5.06 3.96
C VAL A 27 4.02 -6.05 2.82
N TYR A 28 5.24 -6.59 2.73
CA TYR A 28 5.53 -7.60 1.73
C TYR A 28 4.59 -8.78 1.87
N GLN A 29 4.31 -9.16 3.09
CA GLN A 29 3.41 -10.28 3.32
C GLN A 29 2.00 -9.95 2.86
N LEU A 30 1.53 -8.75 3.16
CA LEU A 30 0.20 -8.33 2.71
C LEU A 30 0.09 -8.32 1.20
N VAL A 31 1.15 -7.91 0.53
CA VAL A 31 1.16 -7.92 -0.92
C VAL A 31 1.17 -9.35 -1.43
N ARG A 32 1.96 -10.21 -0.80
CA ARG A 32 2.08 -11.57 -1.26
C ARG A 32 0.78 -12.35 -1.14
N ILE A 33 0.04 -12.14 -0.07
CA ILE A 33 -1.21 -12.86 0.11
C ILE A 33 -2.38 -12.18 -0.59
N GLY A 34 -2.13 -11.05 -1.27
CA GLY A 34 -3.18 -10.41 -2.04
C GLY A 34 -4.05 -9.44 -1.30
N GLU A 35 -3.71 -9.13 -0.04
CA GLU A 35 -4.48 -8.15 0.71
C GLU A 35 -4.28 -6.76 0.12
N ILE A 36 -3.08 -6.47 -0.32
CA ILE A 36 -2.80 -5.21 -0.98
C ILE A 36 -2.52 -5.52 -2.43
N PRO A 37 -3.37 -5.08 -3.36
CA PRO A 37 -3.16 -5.35 -4.77
C PRO A 37 -1.87 -4.71 -5.28
N SER A 38 -1.20 -5.39 -6.15
CA SER A 38 0.01 -4.84 -6.75
C SER A 38 0.04 -5.22 -8.21
N ILE A 39 0.85 -4.50 -8.98
CA ILE A 39 1.01 -4.82 -10.39
C ILE A 39 2.49 -5.03 -10.65
N LYS A 40 2.76 -5.84 -11.64
CA LYS A 40 4.12 -6.14 -12.00
C LYS A 40 4.41 -5.50 -13.35
N LEU A 41 5.38 -4.62 -13.38
CA LEU A 41 5.78 -3.93 -14.59
C LEU A 41 7.22 -4.33 -14.87
N GLY A 42 7.40 -5.22 -15.84
CA GLY A 42 8.71 -5.76 -16.10
C GLY A 42 9.15 -6.57 -14.89
N ARG A 43 10.23 -6.18 -14.28
CA ARG A 43 10.72 -6.85 -13.09
C ARG A 43 10.31 -6.16 -11.82
N ALA A 44 9.70 -5.01 -11.94
CA ALA A 44 9.34 -4.21 -10.77
C ALA A 44 7.93 -4.53 -10.34
N ARG A 45 7.71 -4.54 -9.03
CA ARG A 45 6.37 -4.69 -8.48
C ARG A 45 6.02 -3.39 -7.81
N ARG A 46 4.84 -2.87 -8.13
CA ARG A 46 4.41 -1.58 -7.61
C ARG A 46 3.00 -1.67 -7.10
N ILE A 47 2.68 -0.83 -6.13
CA ILE A 47 1.35 -0.78 -5.54
C ILE A 47 0.69 0.52 -5.98
N PRO A 48 -0.43 0.44 -6.71
CA PRO A 48 -1.15 1.66 -7.09
C PRO A 48 -1.64 2.38 -5.85
N VAL A 49 -1.52 3.69 -5.86
CA VAL A 49 -1.98 4.49 -4.73
C VAL A 49 -3.46 4.25 -4.48
N SER A 50 -4.24 4.14 -5.54
CA SER A 50 -5.68 3.92 -5.38
C SER A 50 -5.95 2.60 -4.70
N ALA A 51 -5.15 1.57 -4.97
CA ALA A 51 -5.34 0.29 -4.31
C ALA A 51 -5.00 0.39 -2.84
N LEU A 52 -3.97 1.16 -2.51
CA LEU A 52 -3.61 1.35 -1.12
C LEU A 52 -4.71 2.09 -0.38
N GLU A 53 -5.28 3.09 -1.01
CA GLU A 53 -6.36 3.82 -0.39
C GLU A 53 -7.57 2.93 -0.12
N LYS A 54 -7.88 2.06 -1.08
CA LYS A 54 -9.00 1.16 -0.89
C LYS A 54 -8.73 0.16 0.20
N PHE A 55 -7.49 -0.29 0.31
CA PHE A 55 -7.12 -1.21 1.37
C PHE A 55 -7.35 -0.56 2.74
N VAL A 56 -6.92 0.68 2.88
CA VAL A 56 -7.08 1.39 4.13
C VAL A 56 -8.56 1.63 4.43
N GLU A 57 -9.32 2.01 3.42
CA GLU A 57 -10.74 2.23 3.61
C GLU A 57 -11.45 0.96 4.04
N ALA A 58 -11.08 -0.15 3.47
CA ALA A 58 -11.70 -1.41 3.81
C ALA A 58 -11.41 -1.78 5.25
N LYS A 59 -10.17 -1.54 5.68
CA LYS A 59 -9.82 -1.86 7.05
C LYS A 59 -10.50 -0.90 8.02
N LEU A 60 -10.58 0.34 7.64
CA LEU A 60 -11.24 1.32 8.48
C LEU A 60 -12.70 0.97 8.68
N GLY A 61 -13.37 0.60 7.61
CA GLY A 61 -14.76 0.23 7.71
C GLY A 61 -14.96 -1.00 8.54
N GLY A 62 -14.04 -1.96 8.40
CA GLY A 62 -14.18 -3.18 9.16
C GLY A 62 -13.81 -3.03 10.61
N SER A 63 -12.92 -2.09 10.93
CA SER A 63 -12.51 -1.97 12.31
C SER A 63 -13.34 -1.03 13.11
N THR A 64 -14.22 -0.28 12.49
CA THR A 64 -15.04 0.66 13.22
C THR A 64 -15.81 0.00 14.30
N GLU A 65 -16.30 -1.17 14.02
CA GLU A 65 -17.12 -1.80 14.98
C GLU A 65 -16.38 -2.35 16.11
N GLU A 66 -15.11 -2.55 15.97
CA GLU A 66 -14.39 -3.15 17.03
C GLU A 66 -13.86 -2.21 18.01
N VAL A 67 -13.94 -0.98 17.73
CA VAL A 67 -13.48 0.02 18.64
C VAL A 67 -14.59 0.47 19.55
#